data_212f50d361c7288fb81a99c59db3d005
#
_entry.id   212f50d361c7288fb81a99c59db3d005
#
_cell.length_a   1.000
_cell.length_b   1.000
_cell.length_c   1.000
_cell.angle_alpha   90.00
_cell.angle_beta   90.00
_cell.angle_gamma   90.00
#
_symmetry.space_group_name_H-M   'P 1'
#
loop_
_entity.id
_entity.type
_entity.pdbx_description
1 polymer ?
#
loop_
_entity_poly.entity_id
_entity_poly.type
_entity_poly.pdbx_seq_one_letter_code
_entity_poly.pdbx_strand_id
1 'polypeptide(L)'
;MSELILDKSRWGWWQSAVFYQIYPKSFLDTTGSGVGDLKGITQRLDYLQQLGISGIWLSPVFRSPQVDNGYDISDYCAIDPLFGSMEDMEELIAEGKKRNISIILDLVLNHCSDQHPWFLEAKKSRENPFHDYFLWKDGDGITPPNEMRACFGGPAWTYVPEIGQWYFHQFAPQQPDLNWTNPAMRQALYRAIRFWVDKGVEGFRLDVIDQIGKDPDLQVTGNGPRLHEYLRELSAAAFREPGIVTVGEAWGADVERAKLYSNPDCSELSMVFQFQHIGLDQQEGKEKWDTKPLYLPDLKRCLAHWQNGLHGCGWNSLFMNNHDLPRVVSRWGNDGIYRVKSAKMLATMLHGMEGTPYIYQGEELGMTNIKLPIGEYRDLEILNMYKERMAKGCREEDVMASIYARGRDNARTPMQWTDSENAGFTTGTP
;
A
#
# COMPACT_ATOMS: atom_id res chain seq x y z
N MET A 1 -22.98 -11.43 22.63
CA MET A 1 -22.18 -12.28 21.74
C MET A 1 -20.87 -12.51 22.46
N SER A 2 -20.43 -13.77 22.65
CA SER A 2 -19.10 -14.04 23.21
C SER A 2 -18.08 -13.48 22.19
N GLU A 3 -17.21 -12.57 22.64
CA GLU A 3 -16.10 -12.10 21.84
C GLU A 3 -15.29 -13.33 21.37
N LEU A 4 -15.15 -13.49 20.07
CA LEU A 4 -14.31 -14.55 19.51
C LEU A 4 -12.85 -14.09 19.69
N ILE A 5 -12.25 -14.49 20.80
CA ILE A 5 -10.83 -14.22 21.03
C ILE A 5 -10.02 -15.15 20.12
N LEU A 6 -9.38 -14.58 19.11
CA LEU A 6 -8.51 -15.35 18.20
C LEU A 6 -7.22 -15.76 18.92
N ASP A 7 -6.88 -17.03 18.83
CA ASP A 7 -5.58 -17.53 19.32
C ASP A 7 -4.49 -17.24 18.27
N LYS A 8 -3.87 -16.07 18.43
CA LYS A 8 -2.82 -15.57 17.51
C LYS A 8 -1.46 -16.25 17.68
N SER A 9 -1.33 -17.16 18.62
CA SER A 9 -0.12 -17.99 18.75
C SER A 9 -0.07 -19.12 17.73
N ARG A 10 -1.15 -19.36 16.99
CA ARG A 10 -1.27 -20.44 16.00
C ARG A 10 -1.13 -19.92 14.58
N TRP A 11 -0.49 -20.70 13.73
CA TRP A 11 -0.50 -20.47 12.29
C TRP A 11 -1.94 -20.42 11.76
N GLY A 12 -2.20 -19.48 10.84
CA GLY A 12 -3.52 -19.35 10.21
C GLY A 12 -4.56 -18.58 11.03
N TRP A 13 -4.21 -17.95 12.14
CA TRP A 13 -5.15 -17.13 12.94
C TRP A 13 -5.82 -16.04 12.09
N TRP A 14 -5.12 -15.50 11.10
CA TRP A 14 -5.63 -14.46 10.19
C TRP A 14 -6.77 -14.95 9.29
N GLN A 15 -6.95 -16.24 9.10
CA GLN A 15 -8.06 -16.81 8.31
C GLN A 15 -9.43 -16.50 8.92
N SER A 16 -9.49 -16.25 10.23
CA SER A 16 -10.70 -15.86 10.95
C SER A 16 -10.69 -14.40 11.39
N ALA A 17 -9.70 -13.61 10.92
CA ALA A 17 -9.53 -12.22 11.30
C ALA A 17 -10.23 -11.26 10.32
N VAL A 18 -10.50 -10.06 10.79
CA VAL A 18 -10.90 -8.90 9.97
C VAL A 18 -9.87 -7.80 10.19
N PHE A 19 -9.28 -7.31 9.11
CA PHE A 19 -8.32 -6.22 9.16
C PHE A 19 -8.97 -4.89 8.78
N TYR A 20 -8.48 -3.82 9.39
CA TYR A 20 -8.87 -2.46 9.08
C TYR A 20 -7.64 -1.66 8.64
N GLN A 21 -7.67 -1.09 7.45
CA GLN A 21 -6.60 -0.23 6.98
C GLN A 21 -6.81 1.19 7.45
N ILE A 22 -5.80 1.75 8.10
CA ILE A 22 -5.73 3.16 8.50
C ILE A 22 -4.72 3.90 7.63
N TYR A 23 -5.16 5.01 7.04
CA TYR A 23 -4.32 6.04 6.45
C TYR A 23 -4.11 7.14 7.50
N PRO A 24 -2.97 7.15 8.22
CA PRO A 24 -2.81 7.94 9.45
C PRO A 24 -3.10 9.42 9.25
N LYS A 25 -2.64 10.03 8.15
CA LYS A 25 -2.82 11.46 7.85
C LYS A 25 -4.26 11.94 7.97
N SER A 26 -5.24 11.09 7.67
CA SER A 26 -6.65 11.47 7.59
C SER A 26 -7.55 10.68 8.53
N PHE A 27 -7.00 9.99 9.55
CA PHE A 27 -7.80 9.19 10.48
C PHE A 27 -8.34 10.01 11.65
N LEU A 28 -7.48 10.55 12.52
CA LEU A 28 -7.84 11.46 13.62
C LEU A 28 -6.62 12.27 14.05
N ASP A 29 -6.76 13.59 14.09
CA ASP A 29 -5.75 14.53 14.55
C ASP A 29 -6.04 14.93 16.01
N THR A 30 -5.10 14.65 16.91
CA THR A 30 -5.22 15.01 18.34
C THR A 30 -4.49 16.29 18.69
N THR A 31 -3.69 16.85 17.77
CA THR A 31 -2.83 18.01 18.01
C THR A 31 -3.38 19.32 17.45
N GLY A 32 -4.38 19.26 16.57
CA GLY A 32 -4.89 20.42 15.85
C GLY A 32 -4.00 20.86 14.69
N SER A 33 -3.10 19.99 14.23
CA SER A 33 -2.17 20.26 13.12
C SER A 33 -2.83 20.21 11.74
N GLY A 34 -4.02 19.61 11.65
CA GLY A 34 -4.68 19.26 10.38
C GLY A 34 -4.24 17.91 9.82
N VAL A 35 -3.36 17.18 10.50
CA VAL A 35 -2.84 15.86 10.10
C VAL A 35 -3.08 14.86 11.24
N GLY A 36 -3.64 13.71 10.91
CA GLY A 36 -3.88 12.64 11.88
C GLY A 36 -2.58 12.02 12.43
N ASP A 37 -2.67 11.48 13.62
CA ASP A 37 -1.52 11.01 14.39
C ASP A 37 -1.76 9.65 15.07
N LEU A 38 -0.69 9.04 15.62
CA LEU A 38 -0.73 7.74 16.29
C LEU A 38 -1.61 7.77 17.55
N LYS A 39 -1.63 8.88 18.30
CA LYS A 39 -2.51 9.04 19.46
C LYS A 39 -3.97 9.02 19.06
N GLY A 40 -4.32 9.62 17.91
CA GLY A 40 -5.66 9.57 17.35
C GLY A 40 -6.10 8.14 17.03
N ILE A 41 -5.19 7.31 16.54
CA ILE A 41 -5.45 5.89 16.32
C ILE A 41 -5.68 5.17 17.65
N THR A 42 -4.82 5.40 18.63
CA THR A 42 -4.95 4.82 19.98
C THR A 42 -6.30 5.18 20.62
N GLN A 43 -6.75 6.43 20.48
CA GLN A 43 -8.06 6.87 20.99
C GLN A 43 -9.27 6.17 20.34
N ARG A 44 -9.12 5.61 19.15
CA ARG A 44 -10.19 4.93 18.41
C ARG A 44 -10.15 3.41 18.46
N LEU A 45 -9.26 2.83 19.23
CA LEU A 45 -9.16 1.37 19.35
C LEU A 45 -10.42 0.71 19.88
N ASP A 46 -11.15 1.36 20.81
CA ASP A 46 -12.43 0.82 21.32
C ASP A 46 -13.52 0.80 20.22
N TYR A 47 -13.55 1.81 19.35
CA TYR A 47 -14.44 1.82 18.18
C TYR A 47 -14.11 0.64 17.24
N LEU A 48 -12.83 0.42 16.95
CA LEU A 48 -12.39 -0.66 16.07
C LEU A 48 -12.66 -2.04 16.69
N GLN A 49 -12.48 -2.18 18.01
CA GLN A 49 -12.83 -3.40 18.73
C GLN A 49 -14.36 -3.67 18.65
N GLN A 50 -15.20 -2.66 18.85
CA GLN A 50 -16.66 -2.77 18.71
C GLN A 50 -17.10 -3.10 17.28
N LEU A 51 -16.35 -2.64 16.27
CA LEU A 51 -16.56 -3.00 14.86
C LEU A 51 -16.19 -4.46 14.56
N GLY A 52 -15.47 -5.13 15.46
CA GLY A 52 -15.04 -6.53 15.32
C GLY A 52 -13.70 -6.69 14.61
N ILE A 53 -12.86 -5.63 14.62
CA ILE A 53 -11.53 -5.65 13.99
C ILE A 53 -10.55 -6.47 14.82
N SER A 54 -9.81 -7.35 14.15
CA SER A 54 -8.77 -8.21 14.75
C SER A 54 -7.35 -7.72 14.48
N GLY A 55 -7.17 -6.88 13.47
CA GLY A 55 -5.86 -6.30 13.13
C GLY A 55 -6.00 -4.98 12.39
N ILE A 56 -5.04 -4.10 12.60
CA ILE A 56 -4.94 -2.79 11.94
C ILE A 56 -3.73 -2.79 11.03
N TRP A 57 -3.94 -2.53 9.74
CA TRP A 57 -2.87 -2.20 8.83
C TRP A 57 -2.68 -0.68 8.81
N LEU A 58 -1.52 -0.20 9.26
CA LEU A 58 -1.11 1.19 9.16
C LEU A 58 -0.40 1.42 7.82
N SER A 59 -0.93 2.33 6.98
CA SER A 59 -0.15 2.91 5.88
C SER A 59 1.11 3.58 6.43
N PRO A 60 2.17 3.82 5.63
CA PRO A 60 3.51 4.10 6.16
C PRO A 60 3.55 5.22 7.21
N VAL A 61 4.22 4.92 8.33
CA VAL A 61 4.46 5.85 9.46
C VAL A 61 5.95 6.02 9.75
N PHE A 62 6.82 5.37 8.99
CA PHE A 62 8.26 5.51 9.12
C PHE A 62 8.72 6.89 8.65
N ARG A 63 9.90 7.31 9.11
CA ARG A 63 10.48 8.61 8.73
C ARG A 63 10.61 8.72 7.22
N SER A 64 10.07 9.81 6.66
CA SER A 64 9.97 10.03 5.22
C SER A 64 9.97 11.52 4.89
N PRO A 65 10.58 11.96 3.79
CA PRO A 65 10.37 13.29 3.23
C PRO A 65 8.94 13.55 2.72
N GLN A 66 8.09 12.52 2.69
CA GLN A 66 6.67 12.60 2.31
C GLN A 66 6.42 12.98 0.84
N VAL A 67 7.37 12.68 -0.05
CA VAL A 67 7.21 12.89 -1.50
C VAL A 67 6.07 12.04 -2.06
N ASP A 68 5.98 10.78 -1.59
CA ASP A 68 4.89 9.87 -1.91
C ASP A 68 4.17 9.40 -0.64
N ASN A 69 3.79 10.35 0.20
CA ASN A 69 2.95 10.10 1.38
C ASN A 69 3.48 9.01 2.34
N GLY A 70 4.80 8.91 2.49
CA GLY A 70 5.45 7.96 3.40
C GLY A 70 6.04 6.72 2.71
N TYR A 71 5.72 6.48 1.43
CA TYR A 71 6.32 5.38 0.66
C TYR A 71 7.78 5.66 0.23
N ASP A 72 8.27 6.87 0.42
CA ASP A 72 9.69 7.27 0.28
C ASP A 72 10.38 7.24 1.65
N ILE A 73 10.70 6.03 2.16
CA ILE A 73 11.23 5.81 3.51
C ILE A 73 12.70 6.24 3.60
N SER A 74 13.01 7.16 4.53
CA SER A 74 14.39 7.61 4.82
C SER A 74 15.01 6.94 6.05
N ASP A 75 14.20 6.31 6.92
CA ASP A 75 14.67 5.49 8.06
C ASP A 75 13.59 4.47 8.41
N TYR A 76 13.92 3.18 8.23
CA TYR A 76 13.01 2.06 8.50
C TYR A 76 12.78 1.79 9.99
N CYS A 77 13.60 2.33 10.88
CA CYS A 77 13.56 2.06 12.32
C CYS A 77 13.11 3.27 13.15
N ALA A 78 12.64 4.34 12.51
CA ALA A 78 12.17 5.54 13.17
C ALA A 78 10.75 5.90 12.73
N ILE A 79 9.96 6.43 13.67
CA ILE A 79 8.64 7.01 13.38
C ILE A 79 8.83 8.42 12.84
N ASP A 80 8.02 8.79 11.82
CA ASP A 80 7.98 10.15 11.31
C ASP A 80 7.37 11.09 12.36
N PRO A 81 8.04 12.19 12.71
CA PRO A 81 7.52 13.18 13.65
C PRO A 81 6.16 13.76 13.27
N LEU A 82 5.77 13.65 11.98
CA LEU A 82 4.44 14.03 11.50
C LEU A 82 3.32 13.25 12.21
N PHE A 83 3.59 11.98 12.56
CA PHE A 83 2.60 11.07 13.15
C PHE A 83 2.77 10.88 14.66
N GLY A 84 3.89 11.31 15.24
CA GLY A 84 4.19 11.14 16.65
C GLY A 84 5.61 10.63 16.91
N SER A 85 5.77 9.94 18.01
CA SER A 85 7.05 9.42 18.48
C SER A 85 7.11 7.88 18.48
N MET A 86 8.26 7.33 18.82
CA MET A 86 8.42 5.88 19.04
C MET A 86 7.58 5.42 20.24
N GLU A 87 7.51 6.23 21.28
CA GLU A 87 6.71 5.96 22.48
C GLU A 87 5.21 5.88 22.13
N ASP A 88 4.72 6.76 21.23
CA ASP A 88 3.33 6.73 20.77
C ASP A 88 3.03 5.43 19.99
N MET A 89 4.00 4.94 19.20
CA MET A 89 3.87 3.66 18.50
C MET A 89 3.88 2.47 19.47
N GLU A 90 4.77 2.47 20.44
CA GLU A 90 4.83 1.43 21.48
C GLU A 90 3.55 1.41 22.33
N GLU A 91 2.98 2.59 22.63
CA GLU A 91 1.67 2.70 23.27
C GLU A 91 0.56 2.10 22.41
N LEU A 92 0.51 2.43 21.11
CA LEU A 92 -0.48 1.89 20.19
C LEU A 92 -0.40 0.36 20.11
N ILE A 93 0.79 -0.21 20.03
CA ILE A 93 1.01 -1.67 20.03
C ILE A 93 0.49 -2.29 21.35
N ALA A 94 0.84 -1.70 22.48
CA ALA A 94 0.44 -2.19 23.80
C ALA A 94 -1.09 -2.11 24.02
N GLU A 95 -1.72 -1.00 23.60
CA GLU A 95 -3.16 -0.79 23.73
C GLU A 95 -3.97 -1.67 22.73
N GLY A 96 -3.43 -1.89 21.54
CA GLY A 96 -3.95 -2.85 20.56
C GLY A 96 -3.97 -4.26 21.13
N LYS A 97 -2.85 -4.70 21.72
CA LYS A 97 -2.72 -6.02 22.35
C LYS A 97 -3.73 -6.26 23.47
N LYS A 98 -4.02 -5.25 24.30
CA LYS A 98 -5.04 -5.34 25.38
C LYS A 98 -6.45 -5.61 24.80
N ARG A 99 -6.71 -5.18 23.57
CA ARG A 99 -8.00 -5.33 22.86
C ARG A 99 -8.02 -6.49 21.87
N ASN A 100 -6.97 -7.31 21.87
CA ASN A 100 -6.75 -8.39 20.89
C ASN A 100 -6.74 -7.88 19.43
N ILE A 101 -6.23 -6.65 19.22
CA ILE A 101 -6.03 -6.05 17.90
C ILE A 101 -4.54 -6.06 17.58
N SER A 102 -4.14 -6.76 16.52
CA SER A 102 -2.77 -6.78 16.01
C SER A 102 -2.46 -5.50 15.26
N ILE A 103 -1.25 -4.98 15.43
CA ILE A 103 -0.73 -3.89 14.60
C ILE A 103 0.18 -4.48 13.53
N ILE A 104 -0.15 -4.22 12.26
CA ILE A 104 0.68 -4.57 11.11
C ILE A 104 1.12 -3.29 10.40
N LEU A 105 2.40 -3.25 10.02
CA LEU A 105 3.01 -2.07 9.41
C LEU A 105 3.14 -2.24 7.89
N ASP A 106 3.09 -1.11 7.19
CA ASP A 106 3.39 -1.07 5.77
C ASP A 106 4.91 -1.09 5.58
N LEU A 107 5.40 -2.00 4.75
CA LEU A 107 6.81 -2.27 4.56
C LEU A 107 7.20 -2.13 3.10
N VAL A 108 7.92 -1.06 2.78
CA VAL A 108 8.37 -0.75 1.42
C VAL A 108 9.75 -1.37 1.20
N LEU A 109 9.79 -2.48 0.48
CA LEU A 109 11.02 -3.25 0.26
C LEU A 109 11.56 -3.12 -1.17
N ASN A 110 10.78 -2.53 -2.08
CA ASN A 110 11.16 -2.35 -3.48
C ASN A 110 12.12 -1.17 -3.67
N HIS A 111 11.96 -0.11 -2.91
CA HIS A 111 12.70 1.15 -3.01
C HIS A 111 12.82 1.82 -1.64
N CYS A 112 13.61 2.87 -1.54
CA CYS A 112 13.64 3.76 -0.37
C CYS A 112 13.70 5.22 -0.83
N SER A 113 13.76 6.17 0.11
CA SER A 113 13.94 7.58 -0.22
C SER A 113 15.34 7.86 -0.77
N ASP A 114 15.46 8.86 -1.65
CA ASP A 114 16.73 9.47 -2.04
C ASP A 114 17.43 10.20 -0.87
N GLN A 115 16.71 10.40 0.24
CA GLN A 115 17.24 10.92 1.51
C GLN A 115 17.63 9.81 2.51
N HIS A 116 17.45 8.53 2.15
CA HIS A 116 17.92 7.43 2.97
C HIS A 116 19.47 7.44 3.04
N PRO A 117 20.09 7.24 4.21
CA PRO A 117 21.56 7.22 4.34
C PRO A 117 22.26 6.30 3.33
N TRP A 118 21.65 5.17 2.98
CA TRP A 118 22.23 4.27 1.97
C TRP A 118 22.37 4.96 0.60
N PHE A 119 21.34 5.69 0.14
CA PHE A 119 21.40 6.33 -1.15
C PHE A 119 22.28 7.57 -1.14
N LEU A 120 22.24 8.36 -0.04
CA LEU A 120 23.12 9.52 0.14
C LEU A 120 24.60 9.11 0.09
N GLU A 121 24.95 7.95 0.62
CA GLU A 121 26.29 7.40 0.52
C GLU A 121 26.58 6.79 -0.85
N ALA A 122 25.65 6.01 -1.41
CA ALA A 122 25.79 5.32 -2.69
C ALA A 122 26.13 6.27 -3.85
N LYS A 123 25.53 7.45 -3.90
CA LYS A 123 25.73 8.43 -4.95
C LYS A 123 27.03 9.25 -4.85
N LYS A 124 27.85 9.05 -3.78
CA LYS A 124 29.11 9.78 -3.61
C LYS A 124 30.26 9.15 -4.39
N SER A 125 30.28 7.83 -4.53
CA SER A 125 31.35 7.09 -5.20
C SER A 125 30.90 5.68 -5.59
N ARG A 126 31.41 5.20 -6.71
CA ARG A 126 31.20 3.81 -7.20
C ARG A 126 31.81 2.76 -6.27
N GLU A 127 32.81 3.11 -5.48
CA GLU A 127 33.49 2.25 -4.53
C GLU A 127 32.84 2.28 -3.12
N ASN A 128 31.79 3.10 -2.95
CA ASN A 128 31.09 3.18 -1.66
C ASN A 128 30.40 1.84 -1.35
N PRO A 129 30.49 1.31 -0.12
CA PRO A 129 29.86 0.03 0.27
C PRO A 129 28.37 -0.05 0.03
N PHE A 130 27.68 1.09 -0.03
CA PHE A 130 26.24 1.17 -0.31
C PHE A 130 25.91 1.32 -1.80
N HIS A 131 26.93 1.48 -2.68
CA HIS A 131 26.67 1.72 -4.09
C HIS A 131 25.80 0.61 -4.68
N ASP A 132 26.19 -0.64 -4.51
CA ASP A 132 25.48 -1.80 -5.05
C ASP A 132 24.16 -2.15 -4.31
N TYR A 133 23.74 -1.31 -3.35
CA TYR A 133 22.39 -1.42 -2.77
C TYR A 133 21.32 -0.95 -3.76
N PHE A 134 21.72 -0.25 -4.82
CA PHE A 134 20.84 0.31 -5.84
C PHE A 134 21.22 -0.19 -7.24
N LEU A 135 20.34 0.07 -8.20
CA LEU A 135 20.50 -0.39 -9.58
C LEU A 135 21.07 0.77 -10.43
N TRP A 136 22.31 0.60 -10.89
CA TRP A 136 23.03 1.63 -11.62
C TRP A 136 23.39 1.19 -13.06
N LYS A 137 23.46 2.17 -13.97
CA LYS A 137 23.98 2.00 -15.33
C LYS A 137 24.89 3.17 -15.71
N ASP A 138 26.01 2.87 -16.34
CA ASP A 138 26.89 3.88 -16.93
C ASP A 138 26.17 4.64 -18.05
N GLY A 139 26.51 5.91 -18.22
CA GLY A 139 25.92 6.70 -19.28
C GLY A 139 26.49 8.10 -19.39
N ASP A 140 26.07 8.81 -20.43
CA ASP A 140 26.52 10.15 -20.80
C ASP A 140 25.68 11.30 -20.20
N GLY A 141 24.61 10.96 -19.47
CA GLY A 141 23.67 11.91 -18.91
C GLY A 141 22.70 12.51 -19.93
N ILE A 142 22.72 12.05 -21.17
CA ILE A 142 21.85 12.53 -22.26
C ILE A 142 20.81 11.49 -22.61
N THR A 143 21.26 10.24 -22.82
CA THR A 143 20.40 9.13 -23.23
C THR A 143 20.21 8.16 -22.07
N PRO A 144 18.95 7.96 -21.56
CA PRO A 144 18.68 6.95 -20.56
C PRO A 144 19.06 5.55 -21.05
N PRO A 145 19.38 4.59 -20.14
CA PRO A 145 19.79 3.23 -20.50
C PRO A 145 18.78 2.46 -21.35
N ASN A 146 17.50 2.75 -21.19
CA ASN A 146 16.41 2.21 -22.00
C ASN A 146 15.18 3.15 -21.92
N GLU A 147 14.11 2.79 -22.65
CA GLU A 147 12.87 3.58 -22.74
C GLU A 147 11.84 3.27 -21.63
N MET A 148 12.23 2.58 -20.56
CA MET A 148 11.33 2.27 -19.45
C MET A 148 10.78 3.55 -18.83
N ARG A 149 9.47 3.51 -18.52
CA ARG A 149 8.76 4.62 -17.88
C ARG A 149 8.45 4.29 -16.42
N ALA A 150 8.55 5.30 -15.58
CA ALA A 150 8.12 5.21 -14.19
C ALA A 150 6.59 5.16 -14.06
N CYS A 151 6.09 4.55 -13.00
CA CYS A 151 4.66 4.40 -12.74
C CYS A 151 3.92 5.74 -12.60
N PHE A 152 4.59 6.76 -12.07
CA PHE A 152 4.04 8.12 -11.93
C PHE A 152 4.33 9.02 -13.13
N GLY A 153 4.76 8.44 -14.26
CA GLY A 153 5.09 9.17 -15.48
C GLY A 153 6.58 9.53 -15.59
N GLY A 154 7.01 9.91 -16.79
CA GLY A 154 8.42 10.21 -17.07
C GLY A 154 9.30 8.96 -17.25
N PRO A 155 10.64 9.14 -17.45
CA PRO A 155 11.59 8.04 -17.57
C PRO A 155 11.80 7.35 -16.21
N ALA A 156 12.15 6.06 -16.24
CA ALA A 156 12.46 5.27 -15.03
C ALA A 156 13.95 5.36 -14.61
N TRP A 157 14.72 6.25 -15.21
CA TRP A 157 16.13 6.46 -14.95
C TRP A 157 16.43 7.92 -14.70
N THR A 158 17.25 8.19 -13.69
CA THR A 158 17.75 9.54 -13.36
C THR A 158 19.27 9.52 -13.29
N TYR A 159 19.90 10.52 -13.93
CA TYR A 159 21.36 10.63 -14.01
C TYR A 159 21.95 11.33 -12.80
N VAL A 160 23.08 10.80 -12.32
CA VAL A 160 23.90 11.38 -11.24
C VAL A 160 25.25 11.81 -11.81
N PRO A 161 25.44 13.09 -12.12
CA PRO A 161 26.66 13.59 -12.79
C PRO A 161 27.94 13.30 -12.01
N GLU A 162 27.88 13.31 -10.69
CA GLU A 162 29.02 13.14 -9.78
C GLU A 162 29.74 11.80 -9.97
N ILE A 163 28.99 10.77 -10.34
CA ILE A 163 29.53 9.42 -10.56
C ILE A 163 29.39 8.94 -12.00
N GLY A 164 28.76 9.74 -12.88
CA GLY A 164 28.59 9.40 -14.29
C GLY A 164 27.70 8.19 -14.54
N GLN A 165 26.63 8.04 -13.75
CA GLN A 165 25.73 6.90 -13.84
C GLN A 165 24.26 7.30 -13.71
N TRP A 166 23.39 6.45 -14.25
CA TRP A 166 21.95 6.49 -14.07
C TRP A 166 21.54 5.52 -12.98
N TYR A 167 20.65 5.93 -12.06
CA TYR A 167 19.97 4.99 -11.16
C TYR A 167 18.54 4.71 -11.62
N PHE A 168 18.10 3.50 -11.34
CA PHE A 168 16.75 3.06 -11.67
C PHE A 168 15.77 3.45 -10.55
N HIS A 169 14.57 3.90 -10.96
CA HIS A 169 13.43 4.13 -10.07
C HIS A 169 12.13 3.80 -10.80
N GLN A 170 11.33 2.93 -10.23
CA GLN A 170 10.08 2.53 -10.84
C GLN A 170 8.94 3.51 -10.53
N PHE A 171 9.10 4.32 -9.47
CA PHE A 171 8.16 5.35 -9.04
C PHE A 171 8.75 6.75 -9.25
N ALA A 172 8.68 7.62 -8.25
CA ALA A 172 9.28 8.96 -8.37
C ALA A 172 10.82 8.88 -8.41
N PRO A 173 11.50 9.88 -9.02
CA PRO A 173 12.96 9.97 -8.94
C PRO A 173 13.51 9.97 -7.51
N GLN A 174 12.71 10.42 -6.54
CA GLN A 174 13.05 10.41 -5.13
C GLN A 174 12.89 9.03 -4.45
N GLN A 175 12.53 7.99 -5.22
CA GLN A 175 12.33 6.63 -4.73
C GLN A 175 13.25 5.65 -5.48
N PRO A 176 14.61 5.73 -5.29
CA PRO A 176 15.55 4.82 -5.93
C PRO A 176 15.27 3.36 -5.56
N ASP A 177 15.24 2.49 -6.57
CA ASP A 177 14.93 1.07 -6.41
C ASP A 177 16.11 0.30 -5.80
N LEU A 178 15.80 -0.56 -4.83
CA LEU A 178 16.77 -1.41 -4.15
C LEU A 178 17.19 -2.60 -5.01
N ASN A 179 18.46 -2.94 -4.94
CA ASN A 179 19.06 -4.07 -5.64
C ASN A 179 18.95 -5.36 -4.83
N TRP A 180 17.91 -6.11 -5.05
CA TRP A 180 17.66 -7.38 -4.35
C TRP A 180 18.68 -8.49 -4.71
N THR A 181 19.52 -8.30 -5.71
CA THR A 181 20.62 -9.24 -5.96
C THR A 181 21.73 -9.11 -4.91
N ASN A 182 21.83 -7.97 -4.22
CA ASN A 182 22.84 -7.71 -3.19
C ASN A 182 22.43 -8.33 -1.84
N PRO A 183 23.13 -9.34 -1.32
CA PRO A 183 22.78 -9.99 -0.07
C PRO A 183 22.96 -9.08 1.16
N ALA A 184 23.92 -8.14 1.14
CA ALA A 184 24.14 -7.22 2.27
C ALA A 184 22.98 -6.25 2.43
N MET A 185 22.40 -5.77 1.31
CA MET A 185 21.19 -4.95 1.29
C MET A 185 20.00 -5.73 1.88
N ARG A 186 19.76 -6.98 1.43
CA ARG A 186 18.69 -7.82 1.97
C ARG A 186 18.82 -8.02 3.47
N GLN A 187 20.04 -8.34 3.97
CA GLN A 187 20.29 -8.49 5.40
C GLN A 187 20.07 -7.21 6.20
N ALA A 188 20.30 -6.04 5.62
CA ALA A 188 20.00 -4.76 6.26
C ALA A 188 18.49 -4.55 6.42
N LEU A 189 17.69 -4.89 5.40
CA LEU A 189 16.22 -4.87 5.48
C LEU A 189 15.69 -5.88 6.52
N TYR A 190 16.24 -7.11 6.56
CA TYR A 190 15.80 -8.12 7.52
C TYR A 190 16.03 -7.68 8.98
N ARG A 191 17.14 -6.97 9.26
CA ARG A 191 17.36 -6.38 10.58
C ARG A 191 16.33 -5.31 10.94
N ALA A 192 15.95 -4.47 9.98
CA ALA A 192 14.93 -3.45 10.20
C ALA A 192 13.55 -4.09 10.47
N ILE A 193 13.20 -5.16 9.77
CA ILE A 193 11.95 -5.91 10.02
C ILE A 193 11.97 -6.53 11.41
N ARG A 194 13.07 -7.20 11.79
CA ARG A 194 13.22 -7.81 13.11
C ARG A 194 13.13 -6.79 14.25
N PHE A 195 13.66 -5.58 14.06
CA PHE A 195 13.50 -4.49 15.03
C PHE A 195 12.01 -4.24 15.38
N TRP A 196 11.10 -4.26 14.39
CA TRP A 196 9.68 -4.06 14.64
C TRP A 196 8.99 -5.28 15.24
N VAL A 197 9.37 -6.48 14.82
CA VAL A 197 8.89 -7.72 15.45
C VAL A 197 9.26 -7.76 16.94
N ASP A 198 10.49 -7.38 17.28
CA ASP A 198 10.98 -7.32 18.66
C ASP A 198 10.25 -6.25 19.49
N LYS A 199 9.68 -5.21 18.85
CA LYS A 199 8.79 -4.22 19.48
C LYS A 199 7.35 -4.70 19.64
N GLY A 200 6.98 -5.87 19.11
CA GLY A 200 5.66 -6.47 19.23
C GLY A 200 4.72 -6.20 18.09
N VAL A 201 5.23 -5.76 16.92
CA VAL A 201 4.46 -5.75 15.67
C VAL A 201 4.17 -7.18 15.25
N GLU A 202 2.91 -7.47 14.91
CA GLU A 202 2.42 -8.82 14.65
C GLU A 202 2.20 -9.10 13.16
N GLY A 203 2.73 -8.24 12.28
CA GLY A 203 2.69 -8.50 10.84
C GLY A 203 3.03 -7.31 9.97
N PHE A 204 3.02 -7.57 8.65
CA PHE A 204 3.41 -6.58 7.65
C PHE A 204 2.57 -6.68 6.38
N ARG A 205 2.21 -5.53 5.84
CA ARG A 205 1.80 -5.41 4.44
C ARG A 205 3.04 -5.03 3.63
N LEU A 206 3.33 -5.79 2.59
CA LEU A 206 4.52 -5.59 1.77
C LEU A 206 4.13 -4.87 0.47
N ASP A 207 4.64 -3.64 0.35
CA ASP A 207 4.39 -2.75 -0.78
C ASP A 207 5.01 -3.31 -2.06
N VAL A 208 4.23 -3.33 -3.15
CA VAL A 208 4.62 -3.79 -4.50
C VAL A 208 5.58 -4.98 -4.49
N ILE A 209 5.30 -5.98 -3.68
CA ILE A 209 6.24 -7.06 -3.37
C ILE A 209 6.59 -7.92 -4.59
N ASP A 210 5.74 -7.96 -5.61
CA ASP A 210 6.02 -8.65 -6.87
C ASP A 210 7.14 -7.98 -7.71
N GLN A 211 7.57 -6.78 -7.31
CA GLN A 211 8.61 -5.99 -7.99
C GLN A 211 10.03 -6.19 -7.44
N ILE A 212 10.21 -6.85 -6.29
CA ILE A 212 11.56 -7.07 -5.73
C ILE A 212 12.44 -7.99 -6.57
N GLY A 213 11.82 -8.80 -7.43
CA GLY A 213 12.53 -9.66 -8.41
C GLY A 213 12.82 -9.00 -9.75
N LYS A 214 12.65 -7.68 -9.88
CA LYS A 214 12.84 -6.93 -11.13
C LYS A 214 14.20 -7.14 -11.78
N ASP A 215 14.25 -6.98 -13.09
CA ASP A 215 15.46 -6.95 -13.89
C ASP A 215 15.34 -5.86 -14.97
N PRO A 216 15.87 -4.64 -14.72
CA PRO A 216 15.78 -3.54 -15.68
C PRO A 216 16.52 -3.77 -16.99
N ASP A 217 17.51 -4.67 -17.03
CA ASP A 217 18.23 -5.04 -18.25
C ASP A 217 17.34 -5.83 -19.20
N LEU A 218 16.49 -6.69 -18.63
CA LEU A 218 15.47 -7.43 -19.36
C LEU A 218 14.14 -6.65 -19.47
N GLN A 219 14.09 -5.43 -18.96
CA GLN A 219 12.87 -4.60 -18.86
C GLN A 219 11.73 -5.32 -18.11
N VAL A 220 12.08 -6.14 -17.12
CA VAL A 220 11.14 -6.83 -16.23
C VAL A 220 10.96 -6.00 -14.96
N THR A 221 9.76 -5.51 -14.74
CA THR A 221 9.43 -4.68 -13.57
C THR A 221 8.84 -5.47 -12.42
N GLY A 222 8.12 -6.54 -12.69
CA GLY A 222 7.50 -7.40 -11.67
C GLY A 222 7.51 -8.87 -12.05
N ASN A 223 7.28 -9.74 -11.08
CA ASN A 223 7.30 -11.20 -11.25
C ASN A 223 8.59 -11.75 -11.89
N GLY A 224 9.72 -11.12 -11.60
CA GLY A 224 11.02 -11.56 -12.13
C GLY A 224 11.43 -12.94 -11.65
N PRO A 225 12.40 -13.58 -12.31
CA PRO A 225 12.68 -15.03 -12.15
C PRO A 225 13.14 -15.43 -10.74
N ARG A 226 13.71 -14.51 -9.97
CA ARG A 226 14.19 -14.76 -8.59
C ARG A 226 13.22 -14.31 -7.49
N LEU A 227 12.04 -13.81 -7.84
CA LEU A 227 11.08 -13.26 -6.88
C LEU A 227 10.77 -14.25 -5.75
N HIS A 228 10.34 -15.46 -6.08
CA HIS A 228 9.97 -16.48 -5.08
C HIS A 228 11.16 -17.01 -4.28
N GLU A 229 12.39 -16.95 -4.81
CA GLU A 229 13.62 -17.21 -4.04
C GLU A 229 13.80 -16.15 -2.94
N TYR A 230 13.68 -14.87 -3.30
CA TYR A 230 13.79 -13.77 -2.34
C TYR A 230 12.69 -13.78 -1.28
N LEU A 231 11.46 -14.12 -1.67
CA LEU A 231 10.35 -14.23 -0.72
C LEU A 231 10.57 -15.35 0.32
N ARG A 232 11.05 -16.50 -0.11
CA ARG A 232 11.39 -17.60 0.82
C ARG A 232 12.55 -17.23 1.75
N GLU A 233 13.58 -16.54 1.22
CA GLU A 233 14.68 -16.04 2.06
C GLU A 233 14.17 -15.04 3.09
N LEU A 234 13.37 -14.06 2.65
CA LEU A 234 12.75 -13.04 3.51
C LEU A 234 11.87 -13.67 4.60
N SER A 235 10.98 -14.57 4.22
CA SER A 235 10.12 -15.29 5.16
C SER A 235 10.92 -16.06 6.19
N ALA A 236 11.93 -16.81 5.74
CA ALA A 236 12.80 -17.57 6.62
C ALA A 236 13.59 -16.69 7.60
N ALA A 237 14.01 -15.50 7.17
CA ALA A 237 14.83 -14.59 7.99
C ALA A 237 14.00 -13.72 8.94
N ALA A 238 12.77 -13.35 8.58
CA ALA A 238 12.05 -12.28 9.25
C ALA A 238 10.63 -12.62 9.74
N PHE A 239 9.95 -13.66 9.20
CA PHE A 239 8.51 -13.88 9.42
C PHE A 239 8.14 -15.25 10.01
N ARG A 240 9.09 -16.05 10.45
CA ARG A 240 8.86 -17.45 10.86
C ARG A 240 8.18 -17.66 12.23
N GLU A 241 7.68 -16.63 12.85
CA GLU A 241 6.92 -16.78 14.09
C GLU A 241 5.42 -16.97 13.80
N PRO A 242 4.72 -17.90 14.49
CA PRO A 242 3.29 -18.19 14.23
C PRO A 242 2.38 -16.97 14.35
N GLY A 243 2.74 -15.98 15.16
CA GLY A 243 1.97 -14.75 15.36
C GLY A 243 2.11 -13.73 14.23
N ILE A 244 3.09 -13.87 13.34
CA ILE A 244 3.35 -12.91 12.27
C ILE A 244 2.46 -13.20 11.07
N VAL A 245 1.67 -12.20 10.66
CA VAL A 245 0.88 -12.23 9.41
C VAL A 245 1.53 -11.35 8.36
N THR A 246 1.52 -11.81 7.12
CA THR A 246 2.05 -11.03 5.99
C THR A 246 1.04 -10.99 4.85
N VAL A 247 0.86 -9.80 4.26
CA VAL A 247 0.05 -9.62 3.06
C VAL A 247 0.85 -8.84 2.02
N GLY A 248 1.04 -9.42 0.85
CA GLY A 248 1.78 -8.79 -0.25
C GLY A 248 0.86 -8.02 -1.19
N GLU A 249 1.26 -6.83 -1.60
CA GLU A 249 0.65 -6.17 -2.74
C GLU A 249 1.26 -6.71 -4.02
N ALA A 250 0.46 -7.40 -4.86
CA ALA A 250 0.93 -8.07 -6.05
C ALA A 250 0.03 -7.75 -7.27
N TRP A 251 0.34 -6.68 -7.99
CA TRP A 251 -0.41 -6.24 -9.16
C TRP A 251 -0.36 -7.24 -10.31
N GLY A 252 0.75 -7.94 -10.43
CA GLY A 252 0.97 -8.97 -11.45
C GLY A 252 0.54 -10.38 -11.05
N ALA A 253 -0.15 -10.56 -9.91
CA ALA A 253 -0.57 -11.87 -9.47
C ALA A 253 -1.72 -12.41 -10.33
N ASP A 254 -1.59 -13.66 -10.73
CA ASP A 254 -2.66 -14.55 -11.16
C ASP A 254 -2.85 -15.64 -10.11
N VAL A 255 -3.87 -16.48 -10.29
CA VAL A 255 -4.18 -17.55 -9.33
C VAL A 255 -3.01 -18.52 -9.15
N GLU A 256 -2.28 -18.86 -10.21
CA GLU A 256 -1.17 -19.80 -10.11
C GLU A 256 0.02 -19.23 -9.33
N ARG A 257 0.34 -17.94 -9.55
CA ARG A 257 1.34 -17.24 -8.72
C ARG A 257 0.87 -17.06 -7.29
N ALA A 258 -0.41 -16.74 -7.09
CA ALA A 258 -0.96 -16.55 -5.75
C ALA A 258 -0.88 -17.81 -4.88
N LYS A 259 -0.94 -18.99 -5.47
CA LYS A 259 -0.68 -20.28 -4.78
C LYS A 259 0.74 -20.38 -4.24
N LEU A 260 1.72 -19.79 -4.93
CA LEU A 260 3.11 -19.76 -4.45
C LEU A 260 3.27 -18.77 -3.30
N TYR A 261 2.71 -17.57 -3.44
CA TYR A 261 2.77 -16.53 -2.41
C TYR A 261 2.10 -16.96 -1.10
N SER A 262 0.91 -17.55 -1.19
CA SER A 262 0.05 -17.89 -0.05
C SER A 262 -0.07 -19.40 0.18
N ASN A 263 1.00 -20.13 -0.11
CA ASN A 263 1.10 -21.55 0.13
C ASN A 263 0.75 -21.89 1.60
N PRO A 264 -0.05 -22.95 1.86
CA PRO A 264 -0.41 -23.37 3.22
C PRO A 264 0.74 -23.62 4.17
N ASP A 265 1.97 -23.87 3.67
CA ASP A 265 3.17 -24.00 4.49
C ASP A 265 3.75 -22.64 4.95
N CYS A 266 3.17 -21.52 4.48
CA CYS A 266 3.62 -20.16 4.75
C CYS A 266 5.11 -19.93 4.48
N SER A 267 5.65 -20.62 3.48
CA SER A 267 7.08 -20.49 3.11
C SER A 267 7.41 -19.15 2.46
N GLU A 268 6.41 -18.40 1.98
CA GLU A 268 6.56 -17.06 1.45
C GLU A 268 5.74 -16.05 2.27
N LEU A 269 4.44 -15.89 1.97
CA LEU A 269 3.55 -14.95 2.66
C LEU A 269 2.30 -15.67 3.19
N SER A 270 1.53 -14.99 4.03
CA SER A 270 0.23 -15.50 4.47
C SER A 270 -0.84 -15.35 3.39
N MET A 271 -0.82 -14.26 2.62
CA MET A 271 -1.76 -13.94 1.55
C MET A 271 -1.22 -12.82 0.65
N VAL A 272 -1.93 -12.56 -0.46
CA VAL A 272 -1.62 -11.42 -1.35
C VAL A 272 -2.89 -10.68 -1.73
N PHE A 273 -2.78 -9.36 -1.88
CA PHE A 273 -3.75 -8.55 -2.61
C PHE A 273 -3.55 -8.75 -4.11
N GLN A 274 -4.58 -9.21 -4.79
CA GLN A 274 -4.67 -9.27 -6.24
C GLN A 274 -5.55 -8.13 -6.78
N PHE A 275 -5.27 -7.65 -7.97
CA PHE A 275 -5.92 -6.46 -8.51
C PHE A 275 -6.75 -6.73 -9.78
N GLN A 276 -6.96 -7.97 -10.18
CA GLN A 276 -7.70 -8.29 -11.41
C GLN A 276 -9.13 -7.75 -11.38
N HIS A 277 -9.82 -7.84 -10.23
CA HIS A 277 -11.17 -7.28 -10.09
C HIS A 277 -11.17 -5.75 -10.19
N ILE A 278 -10.08 -5.09 -9.78
CA ILE A 278 -9.93 -3.63 -9.81
C ILE A 278 -9.80 -3.10 -11.24
N GLY A 279 -9.26 -3.88 -12.17
CA GLY A 279 -9.10 -3.49 -13.58
C GLY A 279 -10.36 -3.64 -14.46
N LEU A 280 -11.46 -4.22 -13.95
CA LEU A 280 -12.61 -4.61 -14.79
C LEU A 280 -13.41 -3.45 -15.39
N ASP A 281 -13.33 -2.28 -14.78
CA ASP A 281 -13.97 -1.04 -15.27
C ASP A 281 -12.96 -0.08 -15.95
N GLN A 282 -11.81 -0.59 -16.36
CA GLN A 282 -10.83 0.07 -17.23
C GLN A 282 -11.04 -0.36 -18.68
N GLN A 283 -10.89 0.56 -19.64
CA GLN A 283 -10.90 0.23 -21.05
C GLN A 283 -9.68 -0.61 -21.41
N GLU A 284 -9.90 -1.64 -22.23
CA GLU A 284 -8.83 -2.54 -22.65
C GLU A 284 -7.73 -1.80 -23.42
N GLY A 285 -6.47 -2.05 -23.06
CA GLY A 285 -5.30 -1.41 -23.67
C GLY A 285 -5.15 0.08 -23.38
N LYS A 286 -5.91 0.62 -22.43
CA LYS A 286 -5.84 2.02 -22.01
C LYS A 286 -5.31 2.16 -20.59
N GLU A 287 -5.07 3.39 -20.16
CA GLU A 287 -4.65 3.71 -18.80
C GLU A 287 -5.80 3.59 -17.78
N LYS A 288 -5.48 3.50 -16.49
CA LYS A 288 -6.50 3.41 -15.43
C LYS A 288 -7.52 4.56 -15.43
N TRP A 289 -7.14 5.69 -16.00
CA TRP A 289 -7.96 6.90 -16.14
C TRP A 289 -9.07 6.79 -17.19
N ASP A 290 -8.96 5.81 -18.09
CA ASP A 290 -9.91 5.57 -19.17
C ASP A 290 -10.92 4.51 -18.72
N THR A 291 -12.02 4.98 -18.15
CA THR A 291 -13.03 4.14 -17.51
C THR A 291 -14.07 3.62 -18.48
N LYS A 292 -14.67 2.49 -18.15
CA LYS A 292 -15.91 1.94 -18.72
C LYS A 292 -16.84 1.49 -17.61
N PRO A 293 -18.14 1.35 -17.84
CA PRO A 293 -19.06 0.77 -16.85
C PRO A 293 -18.63 -0.65 -16.44
N LEU A 294 -18.72 -0.96 -15.15
CA LEU A 294 -18.49 -2.30 -14.66
C LEU A 294 -19.55 -3.25 -15.24
N TYR A 295 -19.09 -4.32 -15.89
CA TYR A 295 -19.96 -5.40 -16.34
C TYR A 295 -20.03 -6.48 -15.27
N LEU A 296 -21.13 -6.57 -14.55
CA LEU A 296 -21.30 -7.46 -13.39
C LEU A 296 -20.95 -8.94 -13.65
N PRO A 297 -21.24 -9.55 -14.81
CA PRO A 297 -20.80 -10.91 -15.11
C PRO A 297 -19.27 -11.08 -15.10
N ASP A 298 -18.50 -10.05 -15.50
CA ASP A 298 -17.02 -10.10 -15.44
C ASP A 298 -16.53 -10.10 -14.00
N LEU A 299 -17.12 -9.26 -13.15
CA LEU A 299 -16.81 -9.25 -11.71
C LEU A 299 -17.11 -10.62 -11.09
N LYS A 300 -18.27 -11.19 -11.38
CA LYS A 300 -18.64 -12.52 -10.86
C LYS A 300 -17.68 -13.62 -11.32
N ARG A 301 -17.27 -13.60 -12.60
CA ARG A 301 -16.28 -14.56 -13.12
C ARG A 301 -14.93 -14.39 -12.47
N CYS A 302 -14.46 -13.15 -12.31
CA CYS A 302 -13.19 -12.85 -11.68
C CYS A 302 -13.18 -13.36 -10.22
N LEU A 303 -14.17 -12.96 -9.43
CA LEU A 303 -14.26 -13.38 -8.03
C LEU A 303 -14.39 -14.91 -7.89
N ALA A 304 -15.24 -15.57 -8.71
CA ALA A 304 -15.37 -17.02 -8.72
C ALA A 304 -14.07 -17.72 -9.11
N HIS A 305 -13.32 -17.19 -10.07
CA HIS A 305 -12.02 -17.73 -10.47
C HIS A 305 -11.03 -17.72 -9.31
N TRP A 306 -10.93 -16.62 -8.58
CA TRP A 306 -10.05 -16.48 -7.42
C TRP A 306 -10.49 -17.36 -6.24
N GLN A 307 -11.78 -17.37 -5.93
CA GLN A 307 -12.35 -18.21 -4.86
C GLN A 307 -12.08 -19.70 -5.12
N ASN A 308 -12.42 -20.20 -6.30
CA ASN A 308 -12.22 -21.59 -6.66
C ASN A 308 -10.73 -21.94 -6.82
N GLY A 309 -9.93 -21.01 -7.33
CA GLY A 309 -8.52 -21.23 -7.63
C GLY A 309 -7.64 -21.35 -6.40
N LEU A 310 -7.96 -20.64 -5.32
CA LEU A 310 -7.18 -20.67 -4.08
C LEU A 310 -7.75 -21.60 -3.01
N HIS A 311 -8.98 -22.09 -3.17
CA HIS A 311 -9.60 -22.97 -2.18
C HIS A 311 -8.75 -24.22 -1.90
N GLY A 312 -8.33 -24.38 -0.65
CA GLY A 312 -7.53 -25.51 -0.18
C GLY A 312 -6.03 -25.49 -0.58
N CYS A 313 -5.57 -24.50 -1.35
CA CYS A 313 -4.17 -24.45 -1.81
C CYS A 313 -3.52 -23.05 -1.74
N GLY A 314 -4.24 -22.06 -1.23
CA GLY A 314 -3.79 -20.70 -0.98
C GLY A 314 -4.81 -19.97 -0.13
N TRP A 315 -4.65 -18.64 0.02
CA TRP A 315 -5.58 -17.83 0.80
C TRP A 315 -5.84 -16.47 0.17
N ASN A 316 -7.13 -16.09 0.08
CA ASN A 316 -7.51 -14.77 -0.46
C ASN A 316 -7.42 -13.69 0.60
N SER A 317 -6.90 -12.52 0.24
CA SER A 317 -7.19 -11.26 0.91
C SER A 317 -8.31 -10.55 0.14
N LEU A 318 -9.33 -10.10 0.86
CA LEU A 318 -10.55 -9.54 0.27
C LEU A 318 -10.60 -8.04 0.52
N PHE A 319 -10.70 -7.23 -0.53
CA PHE A 319 -10.83 -5.79 -0.45
C PHE A 319 -11.57 -5.21 -1.65
N MET A 320 -12.20 -4.05 -1.45
CA MET A 320 -12.83 -3.25 -2.50
C MET A 320 -12.26 -1.84 -2.57
N ASN A 321 -11.68 -1.39 -1.46
CA ASN A 321 -11.01 -0.10 -1.30
C ASN A 321 -9.61 -0.28 -0.72
N ASN A 322 -8.78 0.71 -0.92
CA ASN A 322 -7.57 1.03 -0.17
C ASN A 322 -7.23 2.52 -0.37
N HIS A 323 -6.08 2.95 0.12
CA HIS A 323 -5.60 4.33 0.01
C HIS A 323 -5.21 4.75 -1.43
N ASP A 324 -5.17 3.83 -2.39
CA ASP A 324 -4.82 4.06 -3.80
C ASP A 324 -6.01 3.90 -4.76
N LEU A 325 -7.19 3.62 -4.23
CA LEU A 325 -8.40 3.38 -5.01
C LEU A 325 -9.51 4.38 -4.63
N PRO A 326 -10.35 4.78 -5.59
CA PRO A 326 -11.53 5.58 -5.29
C PRO A 326 -12.50 4.81 -4.39
N ARG A 327 -13.34 5.53 -3.66
CA ARG A 327 -14.35 4.95 -2.77
C ARG A 327 -15.29 4.02 -3.54
N VAL A 328 -15.44 2.77 -3.10
CA VAL A 328 -16.19 1.74 -3.82
C VAL A 328 -17.67 2.08 -4.00
N VAL A 329 -18.27 2.78 -3.05
CA VAL A 329 -19.68 3.21 -3.14
C VAL A 329 -19.89 4.15 -4.32
N SER A 330 -18.96 5.07 -4.57
CA SER A 330 -18.99 5.96 -5.74
C SER A 330 -18.60 5.25 -7.03
N ARG A 331 -17.68 4.28 -6.94
CA ARG A 331 -17.16 3.57 -8.09
C ARG A 331 -18.13 2.54 -8.66
N TRP A 332 -18.70 1.68 -7.82
CA TRP A 332 -19.50 0.52 -8.22
C TRP A 332 -20.89 0.49 -7.60
N GLY A 333 -21.19 1.41 -6.68
CA GLY A 333 -22.49 1.54 -6.05
C GLY A 333 -23.29 2.73 -6.59
N ASN A 334 -24.12 3.26 -5.71
CA ASN A 334 -24.84 4.50 -5.89
C ASN A 334 -24.60 5.38 -4.68
N ASP A 335 -23.87 6.45 -4.84
CA ASP A 335 -23.46 7.37 -3.76
C ASP A 335 -24.50 8.48 -3.47
N GLY A 336 -25.63 8.46 -4.20
CA GLY A 336 -26.77 9.33 -3.94
C GLY A 336 -27.80 8.72 -2.96
N ILE A 337 -29.05 8.66 -3.38
CA ILE A 337 -30.18 8.21 -2.53
C ILE A 337 -30.06 6.75 -2.06
N TYR A 338 -29.27 5.94 -2.72
CA TYR A 338 -29.02 4.53 -2.34
C TYR A 338 -27.65 4.30 -1.69
N ARG A 339 -26.94 5.36 -1.24
CA ARG A 339 -25.59 5.25 -0.67
C ARG A 339 -25.51 4.20 0.44
N VAL A 340 -26.40 4.27 1.44
CA VAL A 340 -26.41 3.32 2.57
C VAL A 340 -26.69 1.90 2.10
N LYS A 341 -27.65 1.71 1.18
CA LYS A 341 -27.98 0.38 0.64
C LYS A 341 -26.82 -0.19 -0.18
N SER A 342 -26.16 0.65 -0.97
CA SER A 342 -24.98 0.26 -1.75
C SER A 342 -23.83 -0.15 -0.86
N ALA A 343 -23.50 0.64 0.17
CA ALA A 343 -22.44 0.32 1.13
C ALA A 343 -22.71 -1.04 1.82
N LYS A 344 -23.93 -1.26 2.31
CA LYS A 344 -24.31 -2.53 2.94
C LYS A 344 -24.26 -3.71 1.98
N MET A 345 -24.68 -3.54 0.72
CA MET A 345 -24.63 -4.58 -0.30
C MET A 345 -23.20 -4.97 -0.63
N LEU A 346 -22.31 -3.97 -0.81
CA LEU A 346 -20.89 -4.20 -1.11
C LEU A 346 -20.18 -4.88 0.06
N ALA A 347 -20.43 -4.44 1.30
CA ALA A 347 -19.90 -5.10 2.49
C ALA A 347 -20.40 -6.56 2.61
N THR A 348 -21.70 -6.81 2.37
CA THR A 348 -22.24 -8.17 2.39
C THR A 348 -21.57 -9.07 1.35
N MET A 349 -21.33 -8.56 0.15
CA MET A 349 -20.63 -9.29 -0.90
C MET A 349 -19.19 -9.62 -0.48
N LEU A 350 -18.45 -8.63 0.05
CA LEU A 350 -17.06 -8.82 0.47
C LEU A 350 -16.94 -9.86 1.58
N HIS A 351 -17.70 -9.69 2.67
CA HIS A 351 -17.63 -10.56 3.84
C HIS A 351 -18.31 -11.93 3.66
N GLY A 352 -19.02 -12.14 2.56
CA GLY A 352 -19.61 -13.44 2.20
C GLY A 352 -18.70 -14.38 1.42
N MET A 353 -17.46 -13.95 1.10
CA MET A 353 -16.46 -14.74 0.37
C MET A 353 -15.46 -15.39 1.33
N GLU A 354 -14.82 -16.48 0.86
CA GLU A 354 -13.71 -17.12 1.59
C GLU A 354 -12.44 -16.31 1.47
N GLY A 355 -11.88 -15.85 2.61
CA GLY A 355 -10.67 -15.07 2.68
C GLY A 355 -10.67 -14.11 3.86
N THR A 356 -9.56 -13.41 4.05
CA THR A 356 -9.42 -12.39 5.10
C THR A 356 -9.86 -11.03 4.56
N PRO A 357 -10.95 -10.41 5.09
CA PRO A 357 -11.39 -9.11 4.63
C PRO A 357 -10.53 -7.98 5.21
N TYR A 358 -10.28 -6.99 4.36
CA TYR A 358 -9.64 -5.72 4.68
C TYR A 358 -10.62 -4.58 4.44
N ILE A 359 -11.00 -3.89 5.51
CA ILE A 359 -11.88 -2.72 5.48
C ILE A 359 -11.00 -1.48 5.44
N TYR A 360 -11.16 -0.64 4.43
CA TYR A 360 -10.47 0.65 4.39
C TYR A 360 -11.23 1.69 5.22
N GLN A 361 -10.51 2.54 5.97
CA GLN A 361 -11.12 3.59 6.80
C GLN A 361 -12.20 4.37 6.05
N GLY A 362 -13.39 4.49 6.66
CA GLY A 362 -14.56 5.15 6.09
C GLY A 362 -15.42 4.28 5.17
N GLU A 363 -14.99 3.08 4.82
CA GLU A 363 -15.81 2.12 4.05
C GLU A 363 -17.03 1.69 4.88
N GLU A 364 -16.85 1.46 6.18
CA GLU A 364 -17.93 1.14 7.12
C GLU A 364 -18.97 2.25 7.27
N LEU A 365 -18.58 3.50 6.99
CA LEU A 365 -19.48 4.66 6.98
C LEU A 365 -20.13 4.90 5.61
N GLY A 366 -19.66 4.21 4.58
CA GLY A 366 -20.05 4.44 3.19
C GLY A 366 -19.61 5.82 2.71
N MET A 367 -18.37 6.23 3.02
CA MET A 367 -17.77 7.46 2.51
C MET A 367 -17.66 7.40 0.98
N THR A 368 -17.78 8.57 0.33
CA THR A 368 -17.86 8.72 -1.12
C THR A 368 -16.68 9.49 -1.67
N ASN A 369 -16.52 9.48 -3.01
CA ASN A 369 -15.57 10.33 -3.71
C ASN A 369 -15.87 11.81 -3.50
N ILE A 370 -14.86 12.63 -3.74
CA ILE A 370 -14.92 14.10 -3.68
C ILE A 370 -14.69 14.71 -5.06
N LYS A 371 -15.00 15.99 -5.20
CA LYS A 371 -14.68 16.80 -6.37
C LYS A 371 -14.02 18.08 -5.90
N LEU A 372 -12.73 18.23 -6.21
CA LEU A 372 -11.94 19.41 -5.91
C LEU A 372 -11.47 20.08 -7.19
N PRO A 373 -11.18 21.39 -7.19
CA PRO A 373 -10.39 22.03 -8.22
C PRO A 373 -9.00 21.40 -8.31
N ILE A 374 -8.39 21.36 -9.49
CA ILE A 374 -7.08 20.70 -9.67
C ILE A 374 -5.99 21.20 -8.72
N GLY A 375 -6.01 22.48 -8.34
CA GLY A 375 -5.03 23.10 -7.43
C GLY A 375 -5.14 22.61 -5.96
N GLU A 376 -6.18 21.88 -5.60
CA GLU A 376 -6.38 21.32 -4.26
C GLU A 376 -5.99 19.84 -4.16
N TYR A 377 -5.76 19.16 -5.31
CA TYR A 377 -5.23 17.80 -5.31
C TYR A 377 -3.75 17.80 -4.96
N ARG A 378 -3.32 16.79 -4.21
CA ARG A 378 -1.93 16.64 -3.71
C ARG A 378 -1.23 15.39 -4.25
N ASP A 379 -1.97 14.44 -4.80
CA ASP A 379 -1.42 13.20 -5.34
C ASP A 379 -0.58 13.44 -6.60
N LEU A 380 0.70 13.02 -6.55
CA LEU A 380 1.65 13.15 -7.68
C LEU A 380 1.12 12.51 -8.96
N GLU A 381 0.47 11.36 -8.87
CA GLU A 381 -0.06 10.66 -10.03
C GLU A 381 -1.17 11.46 -10.71
N ILE A 382 -2.08 12.07 -9.93
CA ILE A 382 -3.13 12.96 -10.43
C ILE A 382 -2.52 14.16 -11.15
N LEU A 383 -1.57 14.84 -10.49
CA LEU A 383 -0.96 16.07 -11.01
C LEU A 383 -0.16 15.82 -12.29
N ASN A 384 0.60 14.73 -12.33
CA ASN A 384 1.36 14.34 -13.51
C ASN A 384 0.46 13.94 -14.68
N MET A 385 -0.56 13.11 -14.44
CA MET A 385 -1.54 12.73 -15.46
C MET A 385 -2.29 13.95 -16.02
N TYR A 386 -2.74 14.86 -15.15
CA TYR A 386 -3.38 16.10 -15.57
C TYR A 386 -2.46 16.90 -16.51
N LYS A 387 -1.21 17.13 -16.08
CA LYS A 387 -0.20 17.87 -16.87
C LYS A 387 0.06 17.20 -18.23
N GLU A 388 0.24 15.87 -18.23
CA GLU A 388 0.48 15.13 -19.49
C GLU A 388 -0.71 15.18 -20.43
N ARG A 389 -1.94 15.00 -19.94
CA ARG A 389 -3.13 15.01 -20.78
C ARG A 389 -3.47 16.41 -21.31
N MET A 390 -3.26 17.44 -20.48
CA MET A 390 -3.41 18.84 -20.94
C MET A 390 -2.38 19.19 -22.02
N ALA A 391 -1.12 18.77 -21.86
CA ALA A 391 -0.09 18.96 -22.87
C ALA A 391 -0.39 18.23 -24.21
N LYS A 392 -1.12 17.11 -24.15
CA LYS A 392 -1.63 16.39 -25.32
C LYS A 392 -2.88 17.01 -25.95
N GLY A 393 -3.41 18.12 -25.40
CA GLY A 393 -4.60 18.82 -25.90
C GLY A 393 -5.92 18.15 -25.54
N CYS A 394 -5.97 17.32 -24.50
CA CYS A 394 -7.22 16.76 -23.98
C CYS A 394 -8.10 17.87 -23.40
N ARG A 395 -9.44 17.71 -23.45
CA ARG A 395 -10.35 18.67 -22.82
C ARG A 395 -10.25 18.55 -21.30
N GLU A 396 -10.11 19.66 -20.60
CA GLU A 396 -9.99 19.70 -19.14
C GLU A 396 -11.15 19.00 -18.43
N GLU A 397 -12.37 19.17 -18.95
CA GLU A 397 -13.58 18.53 -18.42
C GLU A 397 -13.47 16.99 -18.38
N ASP A 398 -12.93 16.38 -19.45
CA ASP A 398 -12.74 14.93 -19.53
C ASP A 398 -11.64 14.45 -18.59
N VAL A 399 -10.56 15.25 -18.49
CA VAL A 399 -9.44 14.95 -17.57
C VAL A 399 -9.92 15.02 -16.11
N MET A 400 -10.65 16.06 -15.74
CA MET A 400 -11.22 16.21 -14.40
C MET A 400 -12.25 15.12 -14.09
N ALA A 401 -13.08 14.72 -15.05
CA ALA A 401 -14.02 13.60 -14.89
C ALA A 401 -13.28 12.29 -14.53
N SER A 402 -12.15 12.03 -15.21
CA SER A 402 -11.29 10.88 -14.89
C SER A 402 -10.71 10.96 -13.47
N ILE A 403 -10.24 12.15 -13.05
CA ILE A 403 -9.72 12.40 -11.70
C ILE A 403 -10.81 12.16 -10.64
N TYR A 404 -12.02 12.69 -10.84
CA TYR A 404 -13.14 12.49 -9.93
C TYR A 404 -13.53 11.01 -9.79
N ALA A 405 -13.38 10.24 -10.88
CA ALA A 405 -13.71 8.82 -10.87
C ALA A 405 -12.59 7.93 -10.27
N ARG A 406 -11.33 8.29 -10.47
CA ARG A 406 -10.17 7.37 -10.26
C ARG A 406 -9.07 7.89 -9.36
N GLY A 407 -9.05 9.18 -9.03
CA GLY A 407 -7.98 9.78 -8.25
C GLY A 407 -7.85 9.17 -6.86
N ARG A 408 -6.61 8.97 -6.40
CA ARG A 408 -6.30 8.38 -5.09
C ARG A 408 -6.73 9.29 -3.94
N ASP A 409 -6.73 10.60 -4.12
CA ASP A 409 -7.16 11.57 -3.08
C ASP A 409 -8.61 11.40 -2.67
N ASN A 410 -9.46 10.75 -3.49
CA ASN A 410 -10.81 10.36 -3.10
C ASN A 410 -10.85 9.49 -1.81
N ALA A 411 -9.82 8.66 -1.62
CA ALA A 411 -9.70 7.79 -0.46
C ALA A 411 -8.99 8.45 0.73
N ARG A 412 -8.32 9.60 0.51
CA ARG A 412 -7.41 10.23 1.49
C ARG A 412 -8.03 11.40 2.24
N THR A 413 -9.34 11.59 2.08
CA THR A 413 -10.12 12.60 2.82
C THR A 413 -10.25 12.25 4.29
N PRO A 414 -10.36 13.26 5.19
CA PRO A 414 -10.54 13.04 6.63
C PRO A 414 -11.72 12.15 6.98
N MET A 415 -11.53 11.29 7.97
CA MET A 415 -12.60 10.46 8.56
C MET A 415 -13.72 11.33 9.11
N GLN A 416 -14.95 10.86 8.92
CA GLN A 416 -16.18 11.55 9.37
C GLN A 416 -16.67 10.93 10.67
N TRP A 417 -16.11 11.38 11.81
CA TRP A 417 -16.41 10.83 13.12
C TRP A 417 -17.73 11.32 13.71
N THR A 418 -18.05 12.59 13.47
CA THR A 418 -19.23 13.24 14.00
C THR A 418 -19.80 14.25 13.00
N ASP A 419 -20.94 14.86 13.32
CA ASP A 419 -21.54 15.98 12.60
C ASP A 419 -21.03 17.37 13.06
N SER A 420 -19.99 17.40 13.89
CA SER A 420 -19.35 18.63 14.34
C SER A 420 -18.42 19.23 13.28
N GLU A 421 -17.84 20.39 13.57
CA GLU A 421 -16.85 21.06 12.71
C GLU A 421 -15.72 20.10 12.34
N ASN A 422 -15.23 20.19 11.10
CA ASN A 422 -14.25 19.29 10.50
C ASN A 422 -14.61 17.80 10.64
N ALA A 423 -15.90 17.49 10.72
CA ALA A 423 -16.43 16.14 10.94
C ALA A 423 -15.83 15.43 12.18
N GLY A 424 -15.35 16.17 13.16
CA GLY A 424 -14.68 15.66 14.36
C GLY A 424 -13.31 15.05 14.10
N PHE A 425 -12.72 15.29 12.93
CA PHE A 425 -11.38 14.81 12.57
C PHE A 425 -10.27 15.59 13.26
N THR A 426 -10.40 16.92 13.33
CA THR A 426 -9.42 17.84 13.92
C THR A 426 -10.08 19.04 14.56
N THR A 427 -9.41 19.66 15.53
CA THR A 427 -9.75 20.97 16.07
C THR A 427 -9.04 22.12 15.34
N GLY A 428 -8.14 21.80 14.44
CA GLY A 428 -7.42 22.75 13.57
C GLY A 428 -8.05 22.86 12.18
N THR A 429 -7.26 23.28 11.20
CA THR A 429 -7.63 23.31 9.78
C THR A 429 -7.07 22.06 9.11
N PRO A 430 -7.91 21.18 8.55
CA PRO A 430 -7.47 19.95 7.93
C PRO A 430 -6.75 20.19 6.58
#